data_c87b148b302a17d71099312ae6f49102
#
_entry.id   c87b148b302a17d71099312ae6f49102
#
_cell.length_a   1.000
_cell.length_b   1.000
_cell.length_c   1.000
_cell.angle_alpha   90.00
_cell.angle_beta   90.00
_cell.angle_gamma   90.00
#
_symmetry.space_group_name_H-M   'P 1'
#
loop_
_entity.id
_entity.type
_entity.pdbx_description
1 polymer ?
#
loop_
_entity_poly.entity_id
_entity_poly.type
_entity_poly.pdbx_seq_one_letter_code
_entity_poly.pdbx_strand_id
1 'polypeptide(L)'
;MRLTEYSHGSGWACKLSQGELAQVLKQSKQNNLNNSEVLVGLENPDDGAVIDLGNKTKIVQTVDFFTPILDNPYDWGRVAATNALSDIYAMGGTPISSLQLVSWPREDIGFDVLSDVIRGGSDVMKSANCNIVGGHSIDDKEPKYGFAVTGIVNEKIYTKTNIKNGDKLFLTK
;
A
#
# COMPACT_ATOMS: atom_id res chain seq x y z
N MET A 1 3.81 -19.77 18.62
CA MET A 1 3.20 -19.77 17.27
C MET A 1 4.06 -18.88 16.39
N ARG A 2 4.31 -19.29 15.15
CA ARG A 2 5.06 -18.47 14.17
C ARG A 2 4.11 -18.05 13.07
N LEU A 3 3.85 -16.75 12.95
CA LEU A 3 2.98 -16.22 11.90
C LEU A 3 3.51 -16.49 10.50
N THR A 4 4.83 -16.54 10.33
CA THR A 4 5.49 -16.82 9.04
C THR A 4 5.21 -18.23 8.51
N GLU A 5 4.82 -19.19 9.37
CA GLU A 5 4.44 -20.55 8.95
C GLU A 5 3.08 -20.59 8.22
N TYR A 6 2.25 -19.57 8.37
CA TYR A 6 0.96 -19.43 7.67
C TYR A 6 1.11 -18.73 6.30
N SER A 7 2.30 -18.33 5.91
CA SER A 7 2.57 -17.68 4.64
C SER A 7 3.20 -18.66 3.64
N HIS A 8 2.61 -18.81 2.46
CA HIS A 8 3.22 -19.61 1.38
C HIS A 8 4.36 -18.88 0.65
N GLY A 9 4.58 -17.60 0.95
CA GLY A 9 5.62 -16.75 0.36
C GLY A 9 6.19 -15.78 1.38
N SER A 10 7.02 -14.85 0.94
CA SER A 10 7.67 -13.86 1.79
C SER A 10 7.15 -12.46 1.47
N GLY A 11 5.97 -12.11 1.99
CA GLY A 11 5.44 -10.75 1.88
C GLY A 11 5.42 -10.23 0.44
N TRP A 12 6.30 -9.31 0.12
CA TRP A 12 6.43 -8.71 -1.21
C TRP A 12 6.77 -9.70 -2.33
N ALA A 13 7.45 -10.78 -2.04
CA ALA A 13 7.75 -11.82 -3.03
C ALA A 13 6.50 -12.55 -3.53
N CYS A 14 5.35 -12.38 -2.86
CA CYS A 14 4.06 -12.90 -3.32
C CYS A 14 3.38 -12.00 -4.38
N LYS A 15 3.89 -10.80 -4.65
CA LYS A 15 3.35 -9.92 -5.71
C LYS A 15 3.59 -10.56 -7.08
N LEU A 16 2.59 -10.47 -7.96
CA LEU A 16 2.78 -10.81 -9.37
C LEU A 16 3.87 -9.91 -9.98
N SER A 17 4.70 -10.47 -10.84
CA SER A 17 5.67 -9.65 -11.57
C SER A 17 4.97 -8.62 -12.45
N GLN A 18 5.64 -7.49 -12.72
CA GLN A 18 5.09 -6.46 -13.61
C GLN A 18 4.72 -7.00 -14.99
N GLY A 19 5.48 -7.98 -15.50
CA GLY A 19 5.22 -8.60 -16.80
C GLY A 19 3.94 -9.45 -16.79
N GLU A 20 3.74 -10.26 -15.74
CA GLU A 20 2.52 -11.06 -15.57
C GLU A 20 1.29 -10.17 -15.42
N LEU A 21 1.39 -9.13 -14.58
CA LEU A 21 0.30 -8.18 -14.37
C LEU A 21 -0.04 -7.43 -15.68
N ALA A 22 0.96 -6.98 -16.43
CA ALA A 22 0.76 -6.31 -17.72
C ALA A 22 0.05 -7.22 -18.73
N GLN A 23 0.38 -8.51 -18.75
CA GLN A 23 -0.29 -9.49 -19.61
C GLN A 23 -1.78 -9.65 -19.26
N VAL A 24 -2.09 -9.77 -17.96
CA VAL A 24 -3.47 -9.89 -17.47
C VAL A 24 -4.28 -8.63 -17.80
N LEU A 25 -3.72 -7.45 -17.52
CA LEU A 25 -4.37 -6.17 -17.81
C LEU A 25 -4.64 -5.97 -19.30
N LYS A 26 -3.69 -6.36 -20.16
CA LYS A 26 -3.88 -6.33 -21.63
C LYS A 26 -5.00 -7.26 -22.09
N GLN A 27 -5.11 -8.45 -21.51
CA GLN A 27 -6.17 -9.40 -21.84
C GLN A 27 -7.54 -8.95 -21.35
N SER A 28 -7.58 -8.28 -20.19
CA SER A 28 -8.84 -7.77 -19.61
C SER A 28 -9.47 -6.63 -20.40
N LYS A 29 -8.78 -6.09 -21.41
CA LYS A 29 -9.25 -4.96 -22.23
C LYS A 29 -9.83 -3.82 -21.38
N GLN A 30 -9.19 -3.54 -20.25
CA GLN A 30 -9.61 -2.43 -19.41
C GLN A 30 -9.59 -1.15 -20.25
N ASN A 31 -10.77 -0.72 -20.66
CA ASN A 31 -10.95 0.60 -21.24
C ASN A 31 -10.87 1.61 -20.10
N ASN A 32 -9.67 2.11 -19.85
CA ASN A 32 -9.56 3.31 -19.03
C ASN A 32 -10.38 4.39 -19.71
N LEU A 33 -11.31 4.97 -18.97
CA LEU A 33 -11.90 6.22 -19.40
C LEU A 33 -10.72 7.19 -19.64
N ASN A 34 -10.61 7.74 -20.85
CA ASN A 34 -9.66 8.82 -21.12
C ASN A 34 -10.05 10.01 -20.22
N ASN A 35 -9.56 9.98 -18.99
CA ASN A 35 -9.86 10.99 -18.01
C ASN A 35 -8.60 11.86 -17.82
N SER A 36 -8.68 13.11 -18.29
CA SER A 36 -7.62 14.11 -18.12
C SER A 36 -7.27 14.40 -16.65
N GLU A 37 -8.10 13.94 -15.73
CA GLU A 37 -7.89 14.08 -14.28
C GLU A 37 -6.90 13.04 -13.73
N VAL A 38 -6.68 11.92 -14.42
CA VAL A 38 -5.69 10.91 -14.00
C VAL A 38 -4.31 11.33 -14.48
N LEU A 39 -3.48 11.81 -13.58
CA LEU A 39 -2.12 12.28 -13.88
C LEU A 39 -1.09 11.16 -13.85
N VAL A 40 -1.27 10.19 -12.95
CA VAL A 40 -0.46 8.96 -12.84
C VAL A 40 -1.41 7.79 -12.65
N GLY A 41 -1.33 6.80 -13.51
CA GLY A 41 -2.24 5.65 -13.50
C GLY A 41 -1.66 4.46 -14.25
N LEU A 42 -2.51 3.54 -14.71
CA LEU A 42 -2.12 2.26 -15.30
C LEU A 42 -1.28 2.36 -16.59
N GLU A 43 -1.35 3.47 -17.33
CA GLU A 43 -0.55 3.64 -18.57
C GLU A 43 0.94 3.86 -18.25
N ASN A 44 1.21 4.61 -17.20
CA ASN A 44 2.56 4.86 -16.69
C ASN A 44 2.56 4.64 -15.18
N PRO A 45 2.53 3.38 -14.72
CA PRO A 45 2.39 3.06 -13.31
C PRO A 45 3.61 3.52 -12.51
N ASP A 46 3.36 4.06 -11.34
CA ASP A 46 4.34 4.47 -10.34
C ASP A 46 3.96 3.90 -8.97
N ASP A 47 4.56 4.35 -7.90
CA ASP A 47 4.28 3.87 -6.54
C ASP A 47 2.83 4.12 -6.12
N GLY A 48 2.22 5.24 -6.55
CA GLY A 48 0.81 5.52 -6.30
C GLY A 48 0.12 6.16 -7.52
N ALA A 49 -1.20 5.98 -7.62
CA ALA A 49 -2.02 6.68 -8.60
C ALA A 49 -2.27 8.12 -8.16
N VAL A 50 -2.24 9.08 -9.09
CA VAL A 50 -2.49 10.49 -8.81
C VAL A 50 -3.65 10.99 -9.65
N ILE A 51 -4.62 11.61 -8.97
CA ILE A 51 -5.84 12.16 -9.57
C ILE A 51 -5.93 13.65 -9.24
N ASP A 52 -6.16 14.48 -10.26
CA ASP A 52 -6.43 15.91 -10.09
C ASP A 52 -7.94 16.11 -9.86
N LEU A 53 -8.30 16.63 -8.71
CA LEU A 53 -9.69 16.92 -8.35
C LEU A 53 -10.10 18.34 -8.74
N GLY A 54 -9.23 19.08 -9.43
CA GLY A 54 -9.43 20.49 -9.71
C GLY A 54 -9.07 21.39 -8.51
N ASN A 55 -9.19 22.70 -8.70
CA ASN A 55 -8.91 23.71 -7.65
C ASN A 55 -7.53 23.54 -6.97
N LYS A 56 -6.53 23.07 -7.72
CA LYS A 56 -5.17 22.76 -7.23
C LYS A 56 -5.09 21.60 -6.23
N THR A 57 -6.14 20.82 -6.09
CA THR A 57 -6.16 19.68 -5.20
C THR A 57 -5.87 18.40 -5.97
N LYS A 58 -4.81 17.69 -5.58
CA LYS A 58 -4.49 16.37 -6.13
C LYS A 58 -4.46 15.36 -5.01
N ILE A 59 -5.01 14.20 -5.26
CA ILE A 59 -4.89 13.06 -4.33
C ILE A 59 -3.95 12.01 -4.90
N VAL A 60 -3.25 11.34 -4.00
CA VAL A 60 -2.49 10.13 -4.30
C VAL A 60 -3.12 8.97 -3.56
N GLN A 61 -3.28 7.85 -4.25
CA GLN A 61 -3.86 6.62 -3.70
C GLN A 61 -2.95 5.44 -3.97
N THR A 62 -2.79 4.60 -2.96
CA THR A 62 -2.09 3.32 -3.04
C THR A 62 -2.81 2.25 -2.24
N VAL A 63 -2.49 1.00 -2.50
CA VAL A 63 -2.90 -0.16 -1.70
C VAL A 63 -1.76 -1.17 -1.62
N ASP A 64 -1.39 -1.49 -0.40
CA ASP A 64 -0.42 -2.55 -0.11
C ASP A 64 -0.89 -3.42 1.05
N PHE A 65 -0.88 -4.72 0.83
CA PHE A 65 -1.12 -5.73 1.86
C PHE A 65 -0.32 -6.99 1.52
N PHE A 66 0.09 -7.72 2.54
CA PHE A 66 0.91 -8.91 2.35
C PHE A 66 0.80 -9.88 3.52
N THR A 67 1.30 -11.08 3.30
CA THR A 67 1.38 -12.16 4.28
C THR A 67 2.47 -11.87 5.32
N PRO A 68 2.44 -12.54 6.50
CA PRO A 68 3.45 -12.31 7.54
C PRO A 68 4.88 -12.51 7.05
N ILE A 69 5.72 -11.52 7.33
CA ILE A 69 7.17 -11.56 7.12
C ILE A 69 7.96 -11.59 8.44
N LEU A 70 7.24 -11.41 9.56
CA LEU A 70 7.76 -11.45 10.92
C LEU A 70 6.83 -12.29 11.78
N ASP A 71 7.39 -12.98 12.76
CA ASP A 71 6.62 -13.76 13.73
C ASP A 71 6.00 -12.90 14.83
N ASN A 72 6.58 -11.73 15.12
CA ASN A 72 6.00 -10.78 16.05
C ASN A 72 4.82 -10.06 15.38
N PRO A 73 3.57 -10.24 15.88
CA PRO A 73 2.39 -9.67 15.23
C PRO A 73 2.39 -8.13 15.24
N TYR A 74 2.81 -7.51 16.34
CA TYR A 74 2.89 -6.07 16.46
C TYR A 74 3.87 -5.46 15.45
N ASP A 75 5.06 -6.05 15.30
CA ASP A 75 6.06 -5.58 14.35
C ASP A 75 5.64 -5.82 12.90
N TRP A 76 4.98 -6.95 12.59
CA TRP A 76 4.40 -7.15 11.26
C TRP A 76 3.36 -6.06 10.92
N GLY A 77 2.48 -5.72 11.86
CA GLY A 77 1.53 -4.62 11.70
C GLY A 77 2.21 -3.28 11.40
N ARG A 78 3.31 -2.99 12.13
CA ARG A 78 4.11 -1.77 11.89
C ARG A 78 4.72 -1.74 10.49
N VAL A 79 5.32 -2.85 10.06
CA VAL A 79 5.92 -2.93 8.72
C VAL A 79 4.85 -2.76 7.65
N ALA A 80 3.67 -3.38 7.79
CA ALA A 80 2.58 -3.24 6.84
C ALA A 80 2.12 -1.79 6.66
N ALA A 81 1.96 -1.06 7.76
CA ALA A 81 1.59 0.35 7.74
C ALA A 81 2.69 1.23 7.13
N THR A 82 3.95 1.02 7.53
CA THR A 82 5.09 1.78 7.00
C THR A 82 5.23 1.58 5.49
N ASN A 83 5.04 0.36 5.03
CA ASN A 83 5.11 0.01 3.61
C ASN A 83 4.04 0.74 2.79
N ALA A 84 2.77 0.69 3.21
CA ALA A 84 1.69 1.37 2.51
C ALA A 84 1.84 2.91 2.52
N LEU A 85 2.40 3.49 3.58
CA LEU A 85 2.69 4.93 3.66
C LEU A 85 3.83 5.36 2.74
N SER A 86 4.80 4.48 2.47
CA SER A 86 5.99 4.82 1.68
C SER A 86 5.65 5.28 0.28
N ASP A 87 4.63 4.69 -0.35
CA ASP A 87 4.18 5.06 -1.70
C ASP A 87 3.62 6.49 -1.74
N ILE A 88 2.88 6.88 -0.69
CA ILE A 88 2.37 8.26 -0.57
C ILE A 88 3.54 9.25 -0.53
N TYR A 89 4.54 8.97 0.29
CA TYR A 89 5.72 9.83 0.41
C TYR A 89 6.57 9.84 -0.85
N ALA A 90 6.73 8.68 -1.51
CA ALA A 90 7.47 8.57 -2.77
C ALA A 90 6.87 9.47 -3.86
N MET A 91 5.54 9.60 -3.89
CA MET A 91 4.82 10.47 -4.83
C MET A 91 4.81 11.95 -4.41
N GLY A 92 5.45 12.32 -3.29
CA GLY A 92 5.46 13.68 -2.75
C GLY A 92 4.18 14.05 -2.01
N GLY A 93 3.41 13.05 -1.59
CA GLY A 93 2.14 13.23 -0.89
C GLY A 93 2.29 13.29 0.63
N THR A 94 1.27 13.83 1.27
CA THR A 94 1.06 13.76 2.71
C THR A 94 -0.15 12.85 2.97
N PRO A 95 0.00 11.75 3.72
CA PRO A 95 -1.11 10.85 4.00
C PRO A 95 -2.17 11.55 4.85
N ILE A 96 -3.45 11.27 4.60
CA ILE A 96 -4.58 11.87 5.33
C ILE A 96 -5.51 10.83 5.93
N SER A 97 -5.76 9.75 5.20
CA SER A 97 -6.65 8.68 5.64
C SER A 97 -6.25 7.33 5.09
N SER A 98 -6.65 6.28 5.81
CA SER A 98 -6.38 4.90 5.40
C SER A 98 -7.56 3.98 5.73
N LEU A 99 -7.67 2.90 4.96
CA LEU A 99 -8.56 1.78 5.18
C LEU A 99 -7.72 0.53 5.44
N GLN A 100 -8.03 -0.21 6.50
CA GLN A 100 -7.36 -1.46 6.82
C GLN A 100 -7.88 -2.60 5.93
N LEU A 101 -6.98 -3.45 5.48
CA LEU A 101 -7.28 -4.69 4.77
C LEU A 101 -6.81 -5.86 5.62
N VAL A 102 -7.73 -6.73 5.99
CA VAL A 102 -7.48 -7.86 6.88
C VAL A 102 -8.00 -9.14 6.22
N SER A 103 -7.13 -10.12 6.10
CA SER A 103 -7.48 -11.51 5.82
C SER A 103 -6.98 -12.34 7.02
N TRP A 104 -7.86 -13.14 7.64
CA TRP A 104 -7.51 -13.77 8.91
C TRP A 104 -8.06 -15.19 9.02
N PRO A 105 -7.22 -16.18 9.37
CA PRO A 105 -7.64 -17.55 9.61
C PRO A 105 -8.22 -17.70 11.04
N ARG A 106 -9.45 -17.28 11.21
CA ARG A 106 -10.10 -17.14 12.54
C ARG A 106 -10.20 -18.42 13.34
N GLU A 107 -10.19 -19.57 12.66
CA GLU A 107 -10.25 -20.88 13.33
C GLU A 107 -8.85 -21.33 13.83
N ASP A 108 -7.77 -20.81 13.20
CA ASP A 108 -6.39 -21.25 13.47
C ASP A 108 -5.62 -20.25 14.33
N ILE A 109 -5.91 -18.97 14.22
CA ILE A 109 -5.18 -17.88 14.90
C ILE A 109 -6.15 -17.00 15.69
N GLY A 110 -5.92 -16.89 17.00
CA GLY A 110 -6.77 -16.09 17.89
C GLY A 110 -6.83 -14.61 17.55
N PHE A 111 -7.92 -13.96 17.92
CA PHE A 111 -8.13 -12.52 17.68
C PHE A 111 -7.26 -11.62 18.55
N ASP A 112 -6.67 -12.14 19.63
CA ASP A 112 -5.64 -11.47 20.42
C ASP A 112 -4.40 -11.15 19.58
N VAL A 113 -3.96 -12.12 18.75
CA VAL A 113 -2.86 -11.94 17.80
C VAL A 113 -3.21 -10.88 16.73
N LEU A 114 -4.43 -10.95 16.17
CA LEU A 114 -4.90 -9.93 15.24
C LEU A 114 -4.94 -8.53 15.88
N SER A 115 -5.36 -8.46 17.13
CA SER A 115 -5.38 -7.20 17.90
C SER A 115 -3.98 -6.57 18.00
N ASP A 116 -2.94 -7.39 18.20
CA ASP A 116 -1.56 -6.90 18.22
C ASP A 116 -1.10 -6.41 16.84
N VAL A 117 -1.46 -7.10 15.76
CA VAL A 117 -1.18 -6.64 14.39
C VAL A 117 -1.82 -5.27 14.13
N ILE A 118 -3.11 -5.15 14.43
CA ILE A 118 -3.86 -3.90 14.24
C ILE A 118 -3.26 -2.77 15.08
N ARG A 119 -2.88 -3.05 16.34
CA ARG A 119 -2.24 -2.07 17.22
C ARG A 119 -0.92 -1.57 16.62
N GLY A 120 -0.07 -2.46 16.12
CA GLY A 120 1.18 -2.08 15.47
C GLY A 120 0.98 -1.17 14.26
N GLY A 121 0.03 -1.51 13.39
CA GLY A 121 -0.34 -0.67 12.25
C GLY A 121 -0.90 0.68 12.66
N SER A 122 -1.77 0.68 13.69
CA SER A 122 -2.40 1.91 14.19
C SER A 122 -1.39 2.90 14.77
N ASP A 123 -0.37 2.42 15.49
CA ASP A 123 0.65 3.27 16.07
C ASP A 123 1.50 3.97 14.98
N VAL A 124 1.79 3.29 13.89
CA VAL A 124 2.49 3.89 12.73
C VAL A 124 1.61 4.91 12.03
N MET A 125 0.35 4.57 11.74
CA MET A 125 -0.59 5.51 11.10
C MET A 125 -0.80 6.77 11.95
N LYS A 126 -0.92 6.62 13.28
CA LYS A 126 -0.99 7.74 14.21
C LYS A 126 0.27 8.61 14.15
N SER A 127 1.45 8.01 14.12
CA SER A 127 2.73 8.74 14.03
C SER A 127 2.87 9.49 12.70
N ALA A 128 2.26 8.99 11.63
CA ALA A 128 2.19 9.64 10.32
C ALA A 128 1.05 10.68 10.20
N ASN A 129 0.30 10.91 11.28
CA ASN A 129 -0.91 11.75 11.30
C ASN A 129 -1.94 11.33 10.23
N CYS A 130 -2.03 10.03 9.95
CA CYS A 130 -2.94 9.41 8.99
C CYS A 130 -4.09 8.73 9.73
N ASN A 131 -5.32 9.18 9.52
CA ASN A 131 -6.47 8.60 10.19
C ASN A 131 -6.87 7.26 9.58
N ILE A 132 -7.05 6.23 10.42
CA ILE A 132 -7.72 5.00 10.01
C ILE A 132 -9.22 5.26 10.09
N VAL A 133 -9.89 5.24 8.94
CA VAL A 133 -11.31 5.62 8.82
C VAL A 133 -12.24 4.44 8.55
N GLY A 134 -11.68 3.23 8.45
CA GLY A 134 -12.43 2.01 8.21
C GLY A 134 -11.57 0.89 7.64
N GLY A 135 -12.19 -0.02 6.96
CA GLY A 135 -11.49 -1.14 6.32
C GLY A 135 -12.41 -2.29 5.96
N HIS A 136 -11.81 -3.40 5.57
CA HIS A 136 -12.51 -4.64 5.25
C HIS A 136 -11.78 -5.84 5.81
N SER A 137 -12.52 -6.82 6.30
CA SER A 137 -11.96 -8.08 6.81
C SER A 137 -12.67 -9.28 6.20
N ILE A 138 -11.89 -10.30 5.87
CA ILE A 138 -12.39 -11.58 5.38
C ILE A 138 -11.78 -12.73 6.17
N ASP A 139 -12.49 -13.86 6.21
CA ASP A 139 -11.96 -15.12 6.67
C ASP A 139 -11.17 -15.78 5.54
N ASP A 140 -9.92 -16.16 5.80
CA ASP A 140 -9.04 -16.79 4.81
C ASP A 140 -8.00 -17.64 5.55
N LYS A 141 -7.58 -18.73 4.97
CA LYS A 141 -6.57 -19.63 5.56
C LYS A 141 -5.20 -18.97 5.74
N GLU A 142 -4.92 -17.93 4.96
CA GLU A 142 -3.65 -17.23 4.99
C GLU A 142 -3.84 -15.79 5.50
N PRO A 143 -3.21 -15.43 6.63
CA PRO A 143 -3.33 -14.08 7.16
C PRO A 143 -2.68 -13.07 6.20
N LYS A 144 -3.37 -11.97 5.94
CA LYS A 144 -2.86 -10.83 5.18
C LYS A 144 -3.27 -9.54 5.90
N TYR A 145 -2.37 -8.59 5.92
CA TYR A 145 -2.63 -7.29 6.52
C TYR A 145 -1.99 -6.18 5.72
N GLY A 146 -2.69 -5.07 5.64
CA GLY A 146 -2.18 -3.87 4.98
C GLY A 146 -3.22 -2.76 4.93
N PHE A 147 -2.99 -1.81 4.03
CA PHE A 147 -3.79 -0.60 3.95
C PHE A 147 -3.98 -0.12 2.51
N ALA A 148 -5.15 0.44 2.25
CA ALA A 148 -5.34 1.41 1.19
C ALA A 148 -5.17 2.80 1.80
N VAL A 149 -4.25 3.60 1.27
CA VAL A 149 -3.92 4.93 1.80
C VAL A 149 -4.25 6.00 0.78
N THR A 150 -4.86 7.08 1.28
CA THR A 150 -5.09 8.30 0.50
C THR A 150 -4.26 9.43 1.09
N GLY A 151 -3.53 10.13 0.22
CA GLY A 151 -2.76 11.32 0.56
C GLY A 151 -3.13 12.51 -0.33
N ILE A 152 -2.65 13.69 0.04
CA ILE A 152 -2.76 14.93 -0.75
C ILE A 152 -1.39 15.33 -1.26
N VAL A 153 -1.31 15.73 -2.53
CA VAL A 153 -0.13 16.34 -3.13
C VAL A 153 -0.42 17.83 -3.37
N ASN A 154 0.22 18.69 -2.62
CA ASN A 154 -0.02 20.13 -2.71
C ASN A 154 0.89 20.84 -3.72
N GLU A 155 2.11 20.35 -3.91
CA GLU A 155 3.13 21.02 -4.71
C GLU A 155 3.51 20.17 -5.93
N LYS A 156 4.56 19.37 -5.80
CA LYS A 156 5.15 18.62 -6.89
C LYS A 156 4.86 17.13 -6.76
N ILE A 157 4.39 16.53 -7.84
CA ILE A 157 4.31 15.07 -7.95
C ILE A 157 5.71 14.56 -8.31
N TYR A 158 6.23 13.63 -7.52
CA TYR A 158 7.45 12.91 -7.84
C TYR A 158 7.09 11.62 -8.57
N THR A 159 7.74 11.39 -9.71
CA THR A 159 7.56 10.18 -10.50
C THR A 159 8.91 9.65 -10.92
N LYS A 160 9.01 8.34 -11.11
CA LYS A 160 10.22 7.68 -11.59
C LYS A 160 10.68 8.17 -12.97
N THR A 161 9.77 8.77 -13.75
CA THR A 161 10.07 9.32 -15.07
C THR A 161 10.61 10.74 -15.03
N ASN A 162 10.60 11.41 -13.88
CA ASN A 162 11.06 12.78 -13.72
C ASN A 162 12.56 12.92 -13.43
N ILE A 163 13.29 11.81 -13.41
CA ILE A 163 14.75 11.78 -13.20
C ILE A 163 15.46 12.46 -14.39
N LYS A 164 16.42 13.33 -14.07
CA LYS A 164 17.18 14.11 -15.05
C LYS A 164 18.66 13.80 -14.98
N ASN A 165 19.37 14.06 -16.07
CA ASN A 165 20.82 13.98 -16.08
C ASN A 165 21.39 15.03 -15.10
N GLY A 166 22.26 14.58 -14.19
CA GLY A 166 22.84 15.39 -13.12
C GLY A 166 22.18 15.21 -11.76
N ASP A 167 21.06 14.51 -11.66
CA ASP A 167 20.45 14.13 -10.37
C ASP A 167 21.38 13.18 -9.61
N LYS A 168 21.39 13.32 -8.29
CA LYS A 168 22.19 12.47 -7.38
C LYS A 168 21.31 11.38 -6.77
N LEU A 169 21.81 10.17 -6.76
CA LEU A 169 21.16 9.03 -6.11
C LEU A 169 21.65 8.94 -4.66
N PHE A 170 20.71 8.83 -3.73
CA PHE A 170 20.98 8.62 -2.31
C PHE A 170 20.34 7.31 -1.86
N LEU A 171 21.12 6.49 -1.16
CA LEU A 171 20.62 5.34 -0.44
C LEU A 171 20.64 5.66 1.05
N THR A 172 19.50 5.65 1.71
CA THR A 172 19.37 6.04 3.11
C THR A 172 19.70 4.91 4.08
N LYS A 173 19.45 3.66 3.69
CA LYS A 173 19.80 2.44 4.46
C LYS A 173 19.93 1.25 3.52
#